data_cde103f780d376bc2e63e8669bd60533
#
_entry.id   cde103f780d376bc2e63e8669bd60533
#
_cell.length_a   1.000
_cell.length_b   1.000
_cell.length_c   1.000
_cell.angle_alpha   90.00
_cell.angle_beta   90.00
_cell.angle_gamma   90.00
#
_symmetry.space_group_name_H-M   'P 1'
#
loop_
_entity.id
_entity.type
_entity.pdbx_description
1 polymer ?
#
loop_
_entity_poly.entity_id
_entity_poly.type
_entity_poly.pdbx_seq_one_letter_code
_entity_poly.pdbx_strand_id
1 'polypeptide(L)'
;DDGRLSDRNNRTVSFINTYIIMTTNAASEIYKTIQQYQSESEDKKEFLAHYEDLIQQSIKETTGANRLPPEILGRIDTIVPFKPLSAKTMREITQNKLKALANEVRVKHDVSCTISKLVIEYLVGDVINTVDSDSGGARSVMHKLETEVTTNVAEFINEYPQVKNIYVKVD
;
A
#
# COMPACT_ATOMS: atom_id res chain seq x y z
N ASP A 1 -6.75 13.12 31.96
CA ASP A 1 -5.81 12.84 30.88
C ASP A 1 -4.44 13.43 31.22
N ASP A 2 -3.74 12.74 32.12
CA ASP A 2 -2.45 13.23 32.64
C ASP A 2 -1.27 12.90 31.72
N GLY A 3 -1.51 12.37 30.52
CA GLY A 3 -0.47 11.94 29.57
C GLY A 3 0.49 10.91 30.19
N ARG A 4 0.01 10.06 31.07
CA ARG A 4 0.81 9.05 31.75
C ARG A 4 0.16 7.68 31.65
N LEU A 5 0.99 6.65 31.50
CA LEU A 5 0.55 5.25 31.48
C LEU A 5 1.44 4.46 32.42
N SER A 6 0.81 3.64 33.28
CA SER A 6 1.53 2.69 34.14
C SER A 6 1.44 1.29 33.57
N ASP A 7 2.55 0.61 33.49
CA ASP A 7 2.64 -0.79 33.07
C ASP A 7 2.17 -1.73 34.22
N ARG A 8 2.13 -3.04 33.93
CA ARG A 8 1.74 -4.07 34.92
C ARG A 8 2.69 -4.13 36.13
N ASN A 9 3.88 -3.55 36.04
CA ASN A 9 4.88 -3.50 37.10
C ASN A 9 4.90 -2.16 37.82
N ASN A 10 3.83 -1.36 37.69
CA ASN A 10 3.69 -0.01 38.27
C ASN A 10 4.76 1.00 37.81
N ARG A 11 5.40 0.79 36.66
CA ARG A 11 6.27 1.77 36.08
C ARG A 11 5.46 2.77 35.29
N THR A 12 5.53 4.03 35.67
CA THR A 12 4.81 5.11 34.99
C THR A 12 5.66 5.73 33.92
N VAL A 13 5.14 5.79 32.69
CA VAL A 13 5.76 6.43 31.54
C VAL A 13 4.93 7.68 31.18
N SER A 14 5.61 8.78 30.91
CA SER A 14 5.01 10.05 30.49
C SER A 14 4.93 10.12 28.97
N PHE A 15 3.75 10.46 28.45
CA PHE A 15 3.48 10.69 27.02
C PHE A 15 3.19 12.19 26.74
N ILE A 16 3.47 13.10 27.70
CA ILE A 16 3.14 14.53 27.58
C ILE A 16 3.82 15.17 26.36
N ASN A 17 5.04 14.73 26.01
CA ASN A 17 5.81 15.26 24.88
C ASN A 17 5.89 14.24 23.72
N THR A 18 4.82 13.52 23.45
CA THR A 18 4.77 12.52 22.37
C THR A 18 3.69 12.83 21.36
N TYR A 19 3.94 12.43 20.10
CA TYR A 19 2.91 12.33 19.07
C TYR A 19 2.41 10.89 19.02
N ILE A 20 1.12 10.70 19.12
CA ILE A 20 0.48 9.39 19.00
C ILE A 20 -0.14 9.32 17.61
N ILE A 21 0.40 8.42 16.78
CA ILE A 21 -0.09 8.19 15.42
C ILE A 21 -0.73 6.81 15.38
N MET A 22 -2.00 6.79 14.99
CA MET A 22 -2.76 5.55 14.82
C MET A 22 -3.08 5.35 13.35
N THR A 23 -2.99 4.11 12.87
CA THR A 23 -3.42 3.72 11.53
C THR A 23 -4.61 2.78 11.61
N THR A 24 -5.59 2.96 10.75
CA THR A 24 -6.79 2.13 10.68
C THR A 24 -7.25 1.95 9.24
N ASN A 25 -7.95 0.85 8.97
CA ASN A 25 -8.69 0.60 7.75
C ASN A 25 -10.21 0.75 7.93
N ALA A 26 -10.64 1.45 8.97
CA ALA A 26 -12.06 1.60 9.34
C ALA A 26 -12.94 2.12 8.18
N ALA A 27 -12.38 2.91 7.26
CA ALA A 27 -13.10 3.45 6.11
C ALA A 27 -12.83 2.69 4.80
N SER A 28 -12.33 1.46 4.84
CA SER A 28 -11.94 0.71 3.64
C SER A 28 -13.10 0.49 2.65
N GLU A 29 -14.32 0.30 3.14
CA GLU A 29 -15.49 0.03 2.31
C GLU A 29 -15.91 1.24 1.45
N ILE A 30 -15.58 2.45 1.89
CA ILE A 30 -15.95 3.66 1.16
C ILE A 30 -15.03 3.94 -0.05
N TYR A 31 -13.90 3.26 -0.15
CA TYR A 31 -12.96 3.49 -1.26
C TYR A 31 -13.56 3.18 -2.64
N LYS A 32 -14.49 2.24 -2.73
CA LYS A 32 -15.23 1.96 -3.99
C LYS A 32 -16.02 3.17 -4.45
N THR A 33 -16.78 3.74 -3.52
CA THR A 33 -17.57 4.95 -3.76
C THR A 33 -16.68 6.12 -4.14
N ILE A 34 -15.55 6.27 -3.47
CA ILE A 34 -14.56 7.31 -3.75
C ILE A 34 -13.97 7.19 -5.15
N GLN A 35 -13.61 5.97 -5.59
CA GLN A 35 -13.09 5.73 -6.93
C GLN A 35 -14.12 6.10 -8.01
N GLN A 36 -15.39 5.80 -7.77
CA GLN A 36 -16.47 6.16 -8.65
C GLN A 36 -16.62 7.70 -8.76
N TYR A 37 -16.67 8.41 -7.64
CA TYR A 37 -16.68 9.86 -7.61
C TYR A 37 -15.48 10.50 -8.29
N GLN A 38 -14.29 9.91 -8.13
CA GLN A 38 -13.07 10.41 -8.77
C GLN A 38 -13.13 10.32 -10.30
N SER A 39 -13.84 9.33 -10.85
CA SER A 39 -14.02 9.17 -12.30
C SER A 39 -15.08 10.10 -12.87
N GLU A 40 -16.05 10.54 -12.07
CA GLU A 40 -17.19 11.34 -12.47
C GLU A 40 -16.99 12.86 -12.24
N SER A 41 -16.07 13.23 -11.36
CA SER A 41 -15.84 14.63 -10.98
C SER A 41 -14.83 15.31 -11.88
N GLU A 42 -15.24 16.40 -12.56
CA GLU A 42 -14.36 17.25 -13.34
C GLU A 42 -13.55 18.22 -12.47
N ASP A 43 -14.03 18.56 -11.25
CA ASP A 43 -13.35 19.46 -10.30
C ASP A 43 -12.64 18.67 -9.20
N LYS A 44 -11.30 18.75 -9.23
CA LYS A 44 -10.44 18.13 -8.23
C LYS A 44 -10.64 18.68 -6.82
N LYS A 45 -11.06 19.96 -6.67
CA LYS A 45 -11.29 20.56 -5.35
C LYS A 45 -12.57 20.07 -4.73
N GLU A 46 -13.63 19.99 -5.53
CA GLU A 46 -14.93 19.45 -5.11
C GLU A 46 -14.79 17.99 -4.71
N PHE A 47 -14.10 17.19 -5.52
CA PHE A 47 -13.77 15.81 -5.19
C PHE A 47 -13.03 15.70 -3.84
N LEU A 48 -12.01 16.55 -3.62
CA LEU A 48 -11.20 16.48 -2.40
C LEU A 48 -11.99 16.83 -1.14
N ALA A 49 -12.83 17.87 -1.21
CA ALA A 49 -13.69 18.27 -0.10
C ALA A 49 -14.67 17.15 0.25
N HIS A 50 -15.33 16.60 -0.77
CA HIS A 50 -16.28 15.50 -0.58
C HIS A 50 -15.60 14.21 -0.06
N TYR A 51 -14.39 13.93 -0.51
CA TYR A 51 -13.59 12.79 -0.05
C TYR A 51 -13.30 12.83 1.45
N GLU A 52 -12.88 13.98 1.98
CA GLU A 52 -12.56 14.14 3.40
C GLU A 52 -13.80 13.95 4.27
N ASP A 53 -14.92 14.53 3.87
CA ASP A 53 -16.20 14.40 4.58
C ASP A 53 -16.70 12.94 4.58
N LEU A 54 -16.66 12.26 3.45
CA LEU A 54 -17.06 10.87 3.34
C LEU A 54 -16.21 9.95 4.22
N ILE A 55 -14.90 10.16 4.28
CA ILE A 55 -14.02 9.38 5.15
C ILE A 55 -14.32 9.64 6.63
N GLN A 56 -14.50 10.90 7.03
CA GLN A 56 -14.82 11.24 8.40
C GLN A 56 -16.17 10.64 8.83
N GLN A 57 -17.18 10.72 7.96
CA GLN A 57 -18.49 10.11 8.21
C GLN A 57 -18.38 8.59 8.32
N SER A 58 -17.67 7.94 7.41
CA SER A 58 -17.47 6.49 7.43
C SER A 58 -16.78 6.01 8.70
N ILE A 59 -15.77 6.73 9.19
CA ILE A 59 -15.09 6.39 10.45
C ILE A 59 -16.06 6.45 11.64
N LYS A 60 -16.96 7.43 11.66
CA LYS A 60 -17.97 7.59 12.72
C LYS A 60 -19.06 6.51 12.66
N GLU A 61 -19.43 6.10 11.45
CA GLU A 61 -20.51 5.14 11.18
C GLU A 61 -20.04 3.68 11.17
N THR A 62 -18.71 3.44 11.11
CA THR A 62 -18.15 2.09 11.11
C THR A 62 -18.63 1.30 12.33
N THR A 63 -19.16 0.10 12.08
CA THR A 63 -19.67 -0.82 13.12
C THR A 63 -18.80 -2.08 13.19
N GLY A 64 -18.99 -2.89 14.24
CA GLY A 64 -18.27 -4.16 14.39
C GLY A 64 -16.84 -4.02 14.90
N ALA A 65 -15.97 -4.94 14.51
CA ALA A 65 -14.60 -5.07 15.03
C ALA A 65 -13.67 -3.90 14.68
N ASN A 66 -13.98 -3.19 13.59
CA ASN A 66 -13.19 -2.05 13.10
C ASN A 66 -13.67 -0.70 13.65
N ARG A 67 -14.70 -0.71 14.50
CA ARG A 67 -15.26 0.52 15.11
C ARG A 67 -14.26 1.14 16.08
N LEU A 68 -14.00 2.43 15.89
CA LEU A 68 -13.30 3.23 16.89
C LEU A 68 -14.31 3.67 17.96
N PRO A 69 -14.03 3.43 19.26
CA PRO A 69 -14.87 3.90 20.33
C PRO A 69 -15.06 5.43 20.27
N PRO A 70 -16.27 5.95 20.56
CA PRO A 70 -16.53 7.40 20.58
C PRO A 70 -15.55 8.17 21.48
N GLU A 71 -15.11 7.55 22.56
CA GLU A 71 -14.16 8.11 23.52
C GLU A 71 -12.76 8.31 22.89
N ILE A 72 -12.39 7.45 21.94
CA ILE A 72 -11.15 7.60 21.16
C ILE A 72 -11.33 8.65 20.07
N LEU A 73 -12.46 8.60 19.34
CA LEU A 73 -12.75 9.57 18.28
C LEU A 73 -12.75 11.01 18.80
N GLY A 74 -13.32 11.24 20.01
CA GLY A 74 -13.34 12.55 20.65
C GLY A 74 -11.97 13.08 21.12
N ARG A 75 -10.91 12.27 21.03
CA ARG A 75 -9.53 12.63 21.44
C ARG A 75 -8.56 12.70 20.28
N ILE A 76 -9.03 12.41 19.06
CA ILE A 76 -8.22 12.52 17.85
C ILE A 76 -8.23 13.97 17.40
N ASP A 77 -7.07 14.61 17.40
CA ASP A 77 -6.92 16.01 16.95
C ASP A 77 -7.08 16.13 15.44
N THR A 78 -6.54 15.15 14.68
CA THR A 78 -6.53 15.21 13.22
C THR A 78 -6.70 13.83 12.61
N ILE A 79 -7.61 13.71 11.66
CA ILE A 79 -7.79 12.52 10.82
C ILE A 79 -7.21 12.83 9.45
N VAL A 80 -6.22 12.04 9.01
CA VAL A 80 -5.58 12.18 7.71
C VAL A 80 -6.01 11.03 6.81
N PRO A 81 -6.91 11.26 5.84
CA PRO A 81 -7.31 10.23 4.89
C PRO A 81 -6.20 9.98 3.86
N PHE A 82 -5.86 8.71 3.65
CA PHE A 82 -4.96 8.29 2.59
C PHE A 82 -5.75 8.01 1.31
N LYS A 83 -5.34 8.62 0.21
CA LYS A 83 -5.96 8.40 -1.09
C LYS A 83 -5.57 7.04 -1.67
N PRO A 84 -6.44 6.41 -2.45
CA PRO A 84 -6.08 5.27 -3.27
C PRO A 84 -4.88 5.59 -4.16
N LEU A 85 -4.03 4.60 -4.38
CA LEU A 85 -2.87 4.77 -5.26
C LEU A 85 -3.34 4.88 -6.71
N SER A 86 -2.86 5.89 -7.42
CA SER A 86 -3.11 6.02 -8.85
C SER A 86 -2.37 4.94 -9.63
N ALA A 87 -2.86 4.59 -10.82
CA ALA A 87 -2.17 3.70 -11.75
C ALA A 87 -0.73 4.15 -12.04
N LYS A 88 -0.51 5.46 -12.15
CA LYS A 88 0.83 6.04 -12.33
C LYS A 88 1.72 5.74 -11.13
N THR A 89 1.24 5.99 -9.92
CA THR A 89 1.99 5.73 -8.69
C THR A 89 2.29 4.23 -8.51
N MET A 90 1.33 3.36 -8.84
CA MET A 90 1.58 1.91 -8.82
C MET A 90 2.67 1.47 -9.79
N ARG A 91 2.70 2.01 -11.01
CA ARG A 91 3.78 1.75 -11.96
C ARG A 91 5.15 2.21 -11.44
N GLU A 92 5.22 3.40 -10.84
CA GLU A 92 6.44 3.94 -10.26
C GLU A 92 6.95 3.07 -9.10
N ILE A 93 6.07 2.63 -8.21
CA ILE A 93 6.41 1.73 -7.10
C ILE A 93 6.92 0.40 -7.65
N THR A 94 6.21 -0.20 -8.61
CA THR A 94 6.59 -1.48 -9.24
C THR A 94 7.95 -1.36 -9.94
N GLN A 95 8.17 -0.28 -10.70
CA GLN A 95 9.45 -0.04 -11.36
C GLN A 95 10.61 0.06 -10.38
N ASN A 96 10.40 0.76 -9.26
CA ASN A 96 11.45 0.90 -8.23
C ASN A 96 11.75 -0.44 -7.56
N LYS A 97 10.75 -1.28 -7.32
CA LYS A 97 10.94 -2.63 -6.78
C LYS A 97 11.67 -3.55 -7.75
N LEU A 98 11.34 -3.52 -9.03
CA LEU A 98 12.04 -4.29 -10.06
C LEU A 98 13.50 -3.85 -10.23
N LYS A 99 13.78 -2.55 -10.14
CA LYS A 99 15.16 -2.04 -10.11
C LYS A 99 15.94 -2.52 -8.89
N ALA A 100 15.29 -2.52 -7.74
CA ALA A 100 15.91 -3.03 -6.51
C ALA A 100 16.21 -4.53 -6.63
N LEU A 101 15.28 -5.33 -7.15
CA LEU A 101 15.50 -6.75 -7.43
C LEU A 101 16.68 -6.97 -8.39
N ALA A 102 16.73 -6.26 -9.52
CA ALA A 102 17.81 -6.38 -10.48
C ALA A 102 19.18 -6.03 -9.86
N ASN A 103 19.23 -5.00 -9.01
CA ASN A 103 20.44 -4.63 -8.29
C ASN A 103 20.84 -5.70 -7.25
N GLU A 104 19.87 -6.25 -6.53
CA GLU A 104 20.10 -7.32 -5.54
C GLU A 104 20.68 -8.57 -6.21
N VAL A 105 20.11 -9.00 -7.33
CA VAL A 105 20.61 -10.12 -8.14
C VAL A 105 22.05 -9.88 -8.59
N ARG A 106 22.35 -8.66 -9.05
CA ARG A 106 23.70 -8.29 -9.44
C ARG A 106 24.69 -8.36 -8.29
N VAL A 107 24.31 -7.84 -7.13
CA VAL A 107 25.22 -7.77 -5.96
C VAL A 107 25.43 -9.13 -5.32
N LYS A 108 24.38 -9.94 -5.22
CA LYS A 108 24.46 -11.25 -4.53
C LYS A 108 25.00 -12.38 -5.40
N HIS A 109 24.69 -12.34 -6.70
CA HIS A 109 24.96 -13.46 -7.61
C HIS A 109 25.93 -13.12 -8.75
N ASP A 110 26.37 -11.87 -8.87
CA ASP A 110 27.18 -11.37 -9.99
C ASP A 110 26.50 -11.61 -11.37
N VAL A 111 25.17 -11.48 -11.40
CA VAL A 111 24.32 -11.70 -12.58
C VAL A 111 23.67 -10.39 -12.99
N SER A 112 23.82 -10.03 -14.27
CA SER A 112 23.12 -8.87 -14.84
C SER A 112 21.67 -9.24 -15.14
N CYS A 113 20.72 -8.58 -14.47
CA CYS A 113 19.29 -8.82 -14.65
C CYS A 113 18.64 -7.62 -15.36
N THR A 114 18.17 -7.83 -16.58
CA THR A 114 17.41 -6.82 -17.34
C THR A 114 15.95 -7.19 -17.37
N ILE A 115 15.08 -6.26 -16.99
CA ILE A 115 13.63 -6.49 -16.90
C ILE A 115 12.91 -5.62 -17.92
N SER A 116 12.10 -6.24 -18.78
CA SER A 116 11.31 -5.54 -19.80
C SER A 116 10.27 -4.60 -19.17
N LYS A 117 10.01 -3.47 -19.82
CA LYS A 117 8.93 -2.56 -19.42
C LYS A 117 7.53 -3.22 -19.45
N LEU A 118 7.34 -4.19 -20.32
CA LEU A 118 6.08 -4.94 -20.41
C LEU A 118 5.76 -5.70 -19.12
N VAL A 119 6.78 -6.11 -18.35
CA VAL A 119 6.57 -6.74 -17.03
C VAL A 119 5.86 -5.79 -16.06
N ILE A 120 6.15 -4.49 -16.11
CA ILE A 120 5.48 -3.49 -15.28
C ILE A 120 3.99 -3.42 -15.63
N GLU A 121 3.67 -3.32 -16.92
CA GLU A 121 2.27 -3.26 -17.38
C GLU A 121 1.51 -4.55 -17.07
N TYR A 122 2.16 -5.70 -17.20
CA TYR A 122 1.59 -6.99 -16.82
C TYR A 122 1.27 -7.06 -15.32
N LEU A 123 2.22 -6.68 -14.46
CA LEU A 123 2.05 -6.73 -13.01
C LEU A 123 0.96 -5.76 -12.51
N VAL A 124 0.86 -4.59 -13.14
CA VAL A 124 -0.04 -3.52 -12.71
C VAL A 124 -1.40 -3.60 -13.41
N GLY A 125 -1.43 -4.08 -14.66
CA GLY A 125 -2.63 -4.09 -15.51
C GLY A 125 -3.80 -4.86 -14.91
N ASP A 126 -3.55 -6.04 -14.38
CA ASP A 126 -4.59 -6.88 -13.75
C ASP A 126 -5.18 -6.19 -12.51
N VAL A 127 -4.34 -5.53 -11.72
CA VAL A 127 -4.77 -4.88 -10.48
C VAL A 127 -5.58 -3.60 -10.73
N ILE A 128 -5.28 -2.88 -11.83
CA ILE A 128 -6.04 -1.69 -12.22
C ILE A 128 -7.41 -2.08 -12.80
N ASN A 129 -7.47 -3.19 -13.53
CA ASN A 129 -8.67 -3.64 -14.21
C ASN A 129 -9.62 -4.43 -13.29
N THR A 130 -9.13 -4.99 -12.19
CA THR A 130 -9.97 -5.63 -11.18
C THR A 130 -10.53 -4.57 -10.24
N VAL A 131 -11.80 -4.22 -10.43
CA VAL A 131 -12.57 -3.26 -9.60
C VAL A 131 -12.81 -3.78 -8.17
N ASP A 132 -12.32 -4.96 -7.83
CA ASP A 132 -12.45 -5.54 -6.50
C ASP A 132 -11.52 -4.86 -5.50
N SER A 133 -12.10 -3.98 -4.69
CA SER A 133 -11.43 -3.22 -3.63
C SER A 133 -10.80 -4.09 -2.54
N ASP A 134 -11.09 -5.38 -2.47
CA ASP A 134 -10.45 -6.35 -1.58
C ASP A 134 -9.08 -6.79 -2.09
N SER A 135 -8.75 -6.52 -3.34
CA SER A 135 -7.49 -6.94 -3.98
C SER A 135 -6.26 -6.09 -3.60
N GLY A 136 -6.27 -5.41 -2.47
CA GLY A 136 -5.06 -4.89 -1.82
C GLY A 136 -4.21 -3.86 -2.59
N GLY A 137 -4.62 -3.38 -3.75
CA GLY A 137 -3.90 -2.35 -4.52
C GLY A 137 -2.39 -2.67 -4.71
N ALA A 138 -1.49 -1.83 -4.17
CA ALA A 138 -0.05 -2.06 -4.28
C ALA A 138 0.42 -3.38 -3.64
N ARG A 139 -0.27 -3.89 -2.63
CA ARG A 139 0.06 -5.17 -1.99
C ARG A 139 -0.13 -6.34 -2.94
N SER A 140 -1.20 -6.34 -3.73
CA SER A 140 -1.46 -7.39 -4.74
C SER A 140 -0.40 -7.36 -5.84
N VAL A 141 -0.01 -6.17 -6.30
CA VAL A 141 1.08 -6.01 -7.27
C VAL A 141 2.40 -6.55 -6.68
N MET A 142 2.70 -6.25 -5.42
CA MET A 142 3.91 -6.73 -4.76
C MET A 142 3.90 -8.25 -4.59
N HIS A 143 2.76 -8.83 -4.23
CA HIS A 143 2.62 -10.29 -4.13
C HIS A 143 2.83 -10.96 -5.49
N LYS A 144 2.20 -10.43 -6.55
CA LYS A 144 2.40 -10.93 -7.91
C LYS A 144 3.85 -10.80 -8.38
N LEU A 145 4.51 -9.69 -8.08
CA LEU A 145 5.94 -9.50 -8.35
C LEU A 145 6.79 -10.55 -7.63
N GLU A 146 6.50 -10.84 -6.37
CA GLU A 146 7.25 -11.82 -5.59
C GLU A 146 7.07 -13.23 -6.15
N THR A 147 5.83 -13.63 -6.41
CA THR A 147 5.52 -15.00 -6.87
C THR A 147 5.93 -15.25 -8.33
N GLU A 148 5.74 -14.29 -9.22
CA GLU A 148 5.92 -14.51 -10.66
C GLU A 148 7.25 -14.00 -11.20
N VAL A 149 7.90 -13.05 -10.52
CA VAL A 149 9.17 -12.51 -10.99
C VAL A 149 10.32 -12.92 -10.07
N THR A 150 10.23 -12.59 -8.77
CA THR A 150 11.34 -12.83 -7.84
C THR A 150 11.62 -14.32 -7.69
N THR A 151 10.57 -15.13 -7.49
CA THR A 151 10.71 -16.59 -7.35
C THR A 151 11.30 -17.21 -8.62
N ASN A 152 10.76 -16.87 -9.80
CA ASN A 152 11.24 -17.42 -11.06
C ASN A 152 12.69 -17.01 -11.36
N VAL A 153 13.10 -15.78 -11.04
CA VAL A 153 14.49 -15.33 -11.17
C VAL A 153 15.41 -16.11 -10.24
N ALA A 154 14.99 -16.35 -9.00
CA ALA A 154 15.76 -17.11 -8.02
C ALA A 154 15.91 -18.58 -8.42
N GLU A 155 14.83 -19.22 -8.87
CA GLU A 155 14.84 -20.60 -9.38
C GLU A 155 15.76 -20.72 -10.59
N PHE A 156 15.66 -19.80 -11.54
CA PHE A 156 16.51 -19.81 -12.72
C PHE A 156 18.01 -19.69 -12.39
N ILE A 157 18.38 -18.80 -11.44
CA ILE A 157 19.78 -18.67 -11.00
C ILE A 157 20.26 -19.96 -10.32
N ASN A 158 19.41 -20.62 -9.53
CA ASN A 158 19.76 -21.87 -8.88
C ASN A 158 19.93 -23.02 -9.87
N GLU A 159 19.10 -23.08 -10.91
CA GLU A 159 19.19 -24.11 -11.95
C GLU A 159 20.39 -23.88 -12.87
N TYR A 160 20.73 -22.62 -13.14
CA TYR A 160 21.82 -22.24 -14.04
C TYR A 160 22.88 -21.36 -13.33
N PRO A 161 23.68 -21.92 -12.40
CA PRO A 161 24.59 -21.14 -11.55
C PRO A 161 25.73 -20.45 -12.34
N GLN A 162 25.95 -20.79 -13.60
CA GLN A 162 26.95 -20.16 -14.48
C GLN A 162 26.38 -18.98 -15.30
N VAL A 163 25.10 -18.70 -15.18
CA VAL A 163 24.47 -17.61 -15.93
C VAL A 163 25.06 -16.26 -15.49
N LYS A 164 25.32 -15.39 -16.49
CA LYS A 164 25.82 -14.03 -16.25
C LYS A 164 24.82 -12.96 -16.63
N ASN A 165 23.84 -13.29 -17.45
CA ASN A 165 22.84 -12.35 -17.92
C ASN A 165 21.47 -13.01 -17.94
N ILE A 166 20.49 -12.34 -17.38
CA ILE A 166 19.07 -12.74 -17.36
C ILE A 166 18.24 -11.63 -18.00
N TYR A 167 17.32 -12.02 -18.87
CA TYR A 167 16.32 -11.11 -19.42
C TYR A 167 14.92 -11.59 -19.05
N VAL A 168 14.22 -10.78 -18.24
CA VAL A 168 12.85 -11.05 -17.80
C VAL A 168 11.87 -10.34 -18.74
N LYS A 169 10.98 -11.11 -19.38
CA LYS A 169 9.93 -10.63 -20.28
C LYS A 169 8.59 -11.30 -19.96
N VAL A 170 7.54 -10.78 -20.52
CA VAL A 170 6.21 -11.41 -20.60
C VAL A 170 6.12 -12.05 -21.98
N ASP A 171 5.69 -13.30 -22.04
CA ASP A 171 5.43 -14.03 -23.28
C ASP A 171 4.00 -13.78 -23.78
#